data_680e42497daff086e46bc60c2af7bee8
#
_entry.id   680e42497daff086e46bc60c2af7bee8
#
_cell.length_a   1.000
_cell.length_b   1.000
_cell.length_c   1.000
_cell.angle_alpha   90.00
_cell.angle_beta   90.00
_cell.angle_gamma   90.00
#
_symmetry.space_group_name_H-M   'P 1'
#
loop_
_entity.id
_entity.type
_entity.pdbx_description
1 polymer ?
#
loop_
_entity_poly.entity_id
_entity_poly.type
_entity_poly.pdbx_seq_one_letter_code
_entity_poly.pdbx_strand_id
1 'polypeptide(L)'
;MTAPPALPTRFGSVAPEFFEALGRADEWRACELALGLLDDGVPAADVLVGLVGPAARRIGALWESGDWSVAQEHAATCVNERVVAAVGARIPAGGSRGSIVVGCLDGEWHALPARIVAEVLRANGWAVTFLGASVPAEHLASYLHQFGPDVVALSCALPIHLPAAHRTIVAAQRTGTPVLAGGPGFGADGRWARSLGVDAWAPGPVEAAALLEQEPWRGAAPPASTITGASAEYVGLQERRGALVGAAVDALEGFSPFAGAPGNPLATDPVQDAEQVVDFLAAATYLSDDELFADYLRWLASALSSRGISTAALHTVLGELAAGLHDFPFALGCLRQGREQLRRGHTNGGGER
;
A
#
# COMPACT_ATOMS: atom_id res chain seq x y z
N MET A 1 -14.18 -16.44 -3.24
CA MET A 1 -12.96 -16.23 -4.05
C MET A 1 -13.30 -15.27 -5.17
N THR A 2 -12.81 -14.05 -5.08
CA THR A 2 -12.84 -13.13 -6.23
C THR A 2 -11.74 -13.56 -7.19
N ALA A 3 -12.09 -13.82 -8.45
CA ALA A 3 -11.10 -14.13 -9.49
C ALA A 3 -10.08 -12.99 -9.58
N PRO A 4 -8.79 -13.28 -9.84
CA PRO A 4 -7.80 -12.25 -10.04
C PRO A 4 -8.25 -11.28 -11.15
N PRO A 5 -7.96 -9.98 -11.05
CA PRO A 5 -8.42 -8.99 -12.01
C PRO A 5 -8.02 -9.37 -13.42
N ALA A 6 -8.96 -9.23 -14.36
CA ALA A 6 -8.72 -9.52 -15.77
C ALA A 6 -7.67 -8.55 -16.33
N LEU A 7 -6.84 -9.03 -17.25
CA LEU A 7 -5.93 -8.17 -18.01
C LEU A 7 -6.73 -7.26 -18.95
N PRO A 8 -6.26 -6.03 -19.19
CA PRO A 8 -6.96 -5.09 -20.05
C PRO A 8 -7.01 -5.60 -21.50
N THR A 9 -8.19 -5.48 -22.10
CA THR A 9 -8.38 -5.85 -23.52
C THR A 9 -7.84 -4.81 -24.50
N ARG A 10 -7.51 -3.62 -24.00
CA ARG A 10 -7.03 -2.47 -24.81
C ARG A 10 -5.80 -2.79 -25.68
N PHE A 11 -4.90 -3.64 -25.15
CA PHE A 11 -3.65 -4.01 -25.85
C PHE A 11 -3.73 -5.42 -26.49
N GLY A 12 -4.93 -5.96 -26.69
CA GLY A 12 -5.14 -7.22 -27.40
C GLY A 12 -4.31 -8.37 -26.83
N SER A 13 -3.52 -9.03 -27.70
CA SER A 13 -2.64 -10.15 -27.32
C SER A 13 -1.40 -9.73 -26.53
N VAL A 14 -1.01 -8.45 -26.55
CA VAL A 14 0.20 -7.97 -25.85
C VAL A 14 0.05 -8.11 -24.33
N ALA A 15 -1.11 -7.81 -23.77
CA ALA A 15 -1.29 -7.84 -22.31
C ALA A 15 -1.17 -9.27 -21.72
N PRO A 16 -1.76 -10.34 -22.30
CA PRO A 16 -1.52 -11.72 -21.86
C PRO A 16 -0.06 -12.13 -22.00
N GLU A 17 0.59 -11.82 -23.13
CA GLU A 17 1.98 -12.18 -23.38
C GLU A 17 2.94 -11.46 -22.43
N PHE A 18 2.69 -10.18 -22.16
CA PHE A 18 3.40 -9.39 -21.17
C PHE A 18 3.31 -10.03 -19.78
N PHE A 19 2.10 -10.42 -19.37
CA PHE A 19 1.89 -11.06 -18.06
C PHE A 19 2.58 -12.42 -17.97
N GLU A 20 2.61 -13.20 -19.08
CA GLU A 20 3.33 -14.46 -19.15
C GLU A 20 4.85 -14.25 -19.03
N ALA A 21 5.41 -13.19 -19.66
CA ALA A 21 6.81 -12.81 -19.52
C ALA A 21 7.16 -12.45 -18.06
N LEU A 22 6.28 -11.72 -17.37
CA LEU A 22 6.45 -11.42 -15.93
C LEU A 22 6.47 -12.71 -15.10
N GLY A 23 5.53 -13.64 -15.35
CA GLY A 23 5.46 -14.92 -14.63
C GLY A 23 6.66 -15.84 -14.84
N ARG A 24 7.37 -15.68 -15.95
CA ARG A 24 8.63 -16.40 -16.26
C ARG A 24 9.89 -15.64 -15.83
N ALA A 25 9.74 -14.44 -15.26
CA ALA A 25 10.82 -13.50 -14.99
C ALA A 25 11.64 -13.16 -16.26
N ASP A 26 11.00 -13.16 -17.44
CA ASP A 26 11.61 -12.81 -18.72
C ASP A 26 11.59 -11.29 -18.91
N GLU A 27 12.61 -10.66 -18.36
CA GLU A 27 12.80 -9.22 -18.39
C GLU A 27 12.91 -8.66 -19.81
N TRP A 28 13.64 -9.35 -20.68
CA TRP A 28 13.84 -8.90 -22.06
C TRP A 28 12.53 -8.86 -22.83
N ARG A 29 11.75 -9.94 -22.75
CA ARG A 29 10.48 -10.02 -23.44
C ARG A 29 9.48 -9.02 -22.90
N ALA A 30 9.41 -8.85 -21.57
CA ALA A 30 8.53 -7.86 -20.96
C ALA A 30 8.88 -6.43 -21.42
N CYS A 31 10.15 -6.06 -21.43
CA CYS A 31 10.61 -4.76 -21.93
C CYS A 31 10.34 -4.59 -23.42
N GLU A 32 10.61 -5.60 -24.24
CA GLU A 32 10.37 -5.57 -25.69
C GLU A 32 8.90 -5.30 -26.01
N LEU A 33 7.97 -5.98 -25.33
CA LEU A 33 6.53 -5.80 -25.52
C LEU A 33 6.07 -4.39 -25.12
N ALA A 34 6.53 -3.88 -23.98
CA ALA A 34 6.16 -2.55 -23.51
C ALA A 34 6.75 -1.43 -24.42
N LEU A 35 8.01 -1.57 -24.83
CA LEU A 35 8.65 -0.60 -25.73
C LEU A 35 8.08 -0.65 -27.14
N GLY A 36 7.70 -1.84 -27.63
CA GLY A 36 6.99 -1.99 -28.90
C GLY A 36 5.71 -1.18 -28.97
N LEU A 37 4.93 -1.12 -27.88
CA LEU A 37 3.75 -0.25 -27.82
C LEU A 37 4.12 1.23 -27.96
N LEU A 38 5.25 1.69 -27.41
CA LEU A 38 5.72 3.06 -27.57
C LEU A 38 6.13 3.33 -29.02
N ASP A 39 6.80 2.36 -29.65
CA ASP A 39 7.23 2.47 -31.05
C ASP A 39 6.02 2.48 -32.00
N ASP A 40 4.90 1.84 -31.61
CA ASP A 40 3.59 1.91 -32.28
C ASP A 40 2.81 3.20 -31.97
N GLY A 41 3.41 4.14 -31.22
CA GLY A 41 2.83 5.45 -30.93
C GLY A 41 1.89 5.48 -29.71
N VAL A 42 1.83 4.43 -28.89
CA VAL A 42 1.07 4.47 -27.63
C VAL A 42 1.79 5.37 -26.63
N PRO A 43 1.09 6.37 -26.02
CA PRO A 43 1.71 7.22 -25.01
C PRO A 43 2.27 6.45 -23.82
N ALA A 44 3.44 6.86 -23.30
CA ALA A 44 4.10 6.20 -22.17
C ALA A 44 3.19 6.09 -20.93
N ALA A 45 2.43 7.14 -20.61
CA ALA A 45 1.46 7.12 -19.51
C ALA A 45 0.40 6.02 -19.70
N ASP A 46 -0.06 5.80 -20.93
CA ASP A 46 -1.04 4.77 -21.26
C ASP A 46 -0.48 3.37 -21.13
N VAL A 47 0.79 3.14 -21.49
CA VAL A 47 1.47 1.85 -21.27
C VAL A 47 1.62 1.59 -19.76
N LEU A 48 2.06 2.58 -18.99
CA LEU A 48 2.25 2.45 -17.55
C LEU A 48 0.93 2.17 -16.82
N VAL A 49 -0.12 2.92 -17.13
CA VAL A 49 -1.41 2.81 -16.45
C VAL A 49 -2.23 1.63 -16.98
N GLY A 50 -2.17 1.38 -18.28
CA GLY A 50 -3.03 0.40 -18.95
C GLY A 50 -2.43 -1.01 -19.07
N LEU A 51 -1.10 -1.17 -19.01
CA LEU A 51 -0.44 -2.48 -19.08
C LEU A 51 0.23 -2.84 -17.76
N VAL A 52 1.18 -2.01 -17.31
CA VAL A 52 2.02 -2.28 -16.14
C VAL A 52 1.21 -2.30 -14.84
N GLY A 53 0.39 -1.28 -14.61
CA GLY A 53 -0.43 -1.17 -13.38
C GLY A 53 -1.40 -2.33 -13.19
N PRO A 54 -2.20 -2.73 -14.19
CA PRO A 54 -3.05 -3.92 -14.12
C PRO A 54 -2.28 -5.22 -13.89
N ALA A 55 -1.11 -5.38 -14.52
CA ALA A 55 -0.25 -6.54 -14.30
C ALA A 55 0.24 -6.60 -12.84
N ALA A 56 0.68 -5.47 -12.27
CA ALA A 56 1.09 -5.39 -10.87
C ALA A 56 -0.05 -5.78 -9.92
N ARG A 57 -1.27 -5.27 -10.15
CA ARG A 57 -2.44 -5.66 -9.34
C ARG A 57 -2.76 -7.15 -9.44
N ARG A 58 -2.62 -7.73 -10.63
CA ARG A 58 -2.85 -9.16 -10.84
C ARG A 58 -1.78 -10.02 -10.15
N ILE A 59 -0.51 -9.60 -10.16
CA ILE A 59 0.57 -10.25 -9.42
C ILE A 59 0.22 -10.30 -7.92
N GLY A 60 -0.18 -9.17 -7.33
CA GLY A 60 -0.59 -9.10 -5.93
C GLY A 60 -1.79 -10.01 -5.60
N ALA A 61 -2.80 -10.06 -6.49
CA ALA A 61 -3.96 -10.92 -6.30
C ALA A 61 -3.61 -12.42 -6.36
N LEU A 62 -2.67 -12.83 -7.21
CA LEU A 62 -2.19 -14.22 -7.29
C LEU A 62 -1.35 -14.61 -6.07
N TRP A 63 -0.59 -13.68 -5.52
CA TRP A 63 0.07 -13.89 -4.24
C TRP A 63 -0.94 -14.00 -3.09
N GLU A 64 -1.93 -13.12 -3.05
CA GLU A 64 -2.98 -13.13 -2.02
C GLU A 64 -3.79 -14.43 -2.03
N SER A 65 -4.15 -14.95 -3.21
CA SER A 65 -4.85 -16.23 -3.38
C SER A 65 -3.97 -17.45 -3.07
N GLY A 66 -2.65 -17.29 -2.97
CA GLY A 66 -1.71 -18.40 -2.79
C GLY A 66 -1.36 -19.13 -4.09
N ASP A 67 -1.83 -18.67 -5.25
CA ASP A 67 -1.47 -19.23 -6.55
C ASP A 67 0.00 -18.95 -6.89
N TRP A 68 0.55 -17.86 -6.39
CA TRP A 68 1.96 -17.51 -6.50
C TRP A 68 2.65 -17.43 -5.14
N SER A 69 3.87 -17.93 -5.08
CA SER A 69 4.76 -17.75 -3.94
C SER A 69 5.28 -16.31 -3.83
N VAL A 70 5.77 -15.93 -2.66
CA VAL A 70 6.46 -14.65 -2.43
C VAL A 70 7.62 -14.46 -3.42
N ALA A 71 8.41 -15.52 -3.70
CA ALA A 71 9.52 -15.44 -4.65
C ALA A 71 9.07 -15.16 -6.08
N GLN A 72 7.94 -15.73 -6.52
CA GLN A 72 7.38 -15.47 -7.85
C GLN A 72 6.84 -14.03 -7.93
N GLU A 73 6.13 -13.57 -6.91
CA GLU A 73 5.66 -12.20 -6.81
C GLU A 73 6.83 -11.21 -6.89
N HIS A 74 7.89 -11.43 -6.08
CA HIS A 74 9.08 -10.57 -6.07
C HIS A 74 9.79 -10.55 -7.42
N ALA A 75 10.00 -11.70 -8.06
CA ALA A 75 10.65 -11.78 -9.37
C ALA A 75 9.84 -11.01 -10.43
N ALA A 76 8.54 -11.20 -10.48
CA ALA A 76 7.67 -10.52 -11.43
C ALA A 76 7.60 -8.99 -11.15
N THR A 77 7.58 -8.58 -9.88
CA THR A 77 7.62 -7.17 -9.49
C THR A 77 8.94 -6.51 -9.89
N CYS A 78 10.10 -7.18 -9.70
CA CYS A 78 11.39 -6.68 -10.16
C CYS A 78 11.43 -6.48 -11.70
N VAL A 79 10.88 -7.43 -12.47
CA VAL A 79 10.77 -7.27 -13.94
C VAL A 79 9.88 -6.08 -14.27
N ASN A 80 8.76 -5.94 -13.58
CA ASN A 80 7.83 -4.82 -13.79
C ASN A 80 8.47 -3.46 -13.50
N GLU A 81 9.31 -3.36 -12.46
CA GLU A 81 10.09 -2.15 -12.14
C GLU A 81 11.06 -1.79 -13.26
N ARG A 82 11.72 -2.80 -13.87
CA ARG A 82 12.61 -2.57 -15.02
C ARG A 82 11.86 -2.09 -16.25
N VAL A 83 10.66 -2.63 -16.49
CA VAL A 83 9.78 -2.15 -17.56
C VAL A 83 9.41 -0.68 -17.33
N VAL A 84 9.02 -0.30 -16.11
CA VAL A 84 8.74 1.11 -15.77
C VAL A 84 9.94 2.01 -16.03
N ALA A 85 11.15 1.55 -15.66
CA ALA A 85 12.37 2.30 -15.92
C ALA A 85 12.67 2.43 -17.43
N ALA A 86 12.47 1.36 -18.20
CA ALA A 86 12.67 1.36 -19.67
C ALA A 86 11.68 2.30 -20.38
N VAL A 87 10.40 2.25 -20.00
CA VAL A 87 9.36 3.16 -20.52
C VAL A 87 9.67 4.60 -20.12
N GLY A 88 10.04 4.84 -18.85
CA GLY A 88 10.41 6.15 -18.34
C GLY A 88 11.60 6.77 -19.07
N ALA A 89 12.58 5.98 -19.48
CA ALA A 89 13.73 6.45 -20.26
C ALA A 89 13.37 6.96 -21.66
N ARG A 90 12.18 6.62 -22.18
CA ARG A 90 11.66 7.12 -23.48
C ARG A 90 10.85 8.40 -23.32
N ILE A 91 10.55 8.83 -22.10
CA ILE A 91 9.86 10.10 -21.83
C ILE A 91 10.87 11.23 -22.00
N PRO A 92 10.54 12.29 -22.81
CA PRO A 92 11.46 13.42 -23.00
C PRO A 92 11.86 14.06 -21.67
N ALA A 93 13.13 14.41 -21.55
CA ALA A 93 13.62 15.13 -20.39
C ALA A 93 13.12 16.58 -20.40
N GLY A 94 12.85 17.12 -19.21
CA GLY A 94 12.46 18.51 -19.00
C GLY A 94 10.99 18.66 -18.67
N GLY A 95 10.68 19.53 -17.70
CA GLY A 95 9.34 19.88 -17.24
C GLY A 95 9.07 21.36 -17.44
N SER A 96 7.96 21.72 -18.08
CA SER A 96 7.52 23.12 -18.25
C SER A 96 6.45 23.54 -17.25
N ARG A 97 5.90 22.58 -16.46
CA ARG A 97 4.77 22.80 -15.54
C ARG A 97 5.19 23.10 -14.09
N GLY A 98 6.44 22.82 -13.73
CA GLY A 98 6.96 22.96 -12.38
C GLY A 98 7.71 21.71 -11.94
N SER A 99 8.09 21.66 -10.65
CA SER A 99 8.88 20.60 -10.04
C SER A 99 8.08 19.84 -8.98
N ILE A 100 8.16 18.51 -9.03
CA ILE A 100 7.51 17.60 -8.07
C ILE A 100 8.54 16.65 -7.48
N VAL A 101 8.46 16.46 -6.17
CA VAL A 101 9.12 15.36 -5.47
C VAL A 101 8.12 14.24 -5.26
N VAL A 102 8.46 13.01 -5.61
CA VAL A 102 7.63 11.82 -5.39
C VAL A 102 8.39 10.85 -4.49
N GLY A 103 7.77 10.36 -3.44
CA GLY A 103 8.36 9.37 -2.54
C GLY A 103 7.33 8.55 -1.79
N CYS A 104 7.77 7.41 -1.26
CA CYS A 104 6.96 6.61 -0.35
C CYS A 104 7.15 7.10 1.09
N LEU A 105 6.15 6.90 1.93
CA LEU A 105 6.23 7.19 3.36
C LEU A 105 7.33 6.37 4.04
N ASP A 106 7.77 6.83 5.19
CA ASP A 106 8.69 6.09 6.05
C ASP A 106 8.13 4.71 6.41
N GLY A 107 8.92 3.67 6.18
CA GLY A 107 8.52 2.27 6.32
C GLY A 107 7.76 1.69 5.11
N GLU A 108 7.35 2.49 4.14
CA GLU A 108 6.62 2.03 2.95
C GLU A 108 7.59 1.58 1.85
N TRP A 109 7.61 0.28 1.57
CA TRP A 109 8.52 -0.34 0.61
C TRP A 109 7.90 -0.61 -0.76
N HIS A 110 6.57 -0.44 -0.93
CA HIS A 110 5.89 -0.63 -2.22
C HIS A 110 6.17 0.55 -3.16
N ALA A 111 7.39 0.60 -3.71
CA ALA A 111 7.86 1.72 -4.52
C ALA A 111 7.29 1.73 -5.94
N LEU A 112 6.90 0.58 -6.50
CA LEU A 112 6.44 0.47 -7.89
C LEU A 112 5.23 1.38 -8.20
N PRO A 113 4.16 1.45 -7.39
CA PRO A 113 3.06 2.39 -7.63
C PRO A 113 3.51 3.86 -7.66
N ALA A 114 4.37 4.25 -6.71
CA ALA A 114 4.92 5.61 -6.66
C ALA A 114 5.80 5.91 -7.88
N ARG A 115 6.57 4.92 -8.36
CA ARG A 115 7.38 5.07 -9.58
C ARG A 115 6.51 5.24 -10.81
N ILE A 116 5.40 4.50 -10.93
CA ILE A 116 4.44 4.69 -12.02
C ILE A 116 3.87 6.11 -11.99
N VAL A 117 3.47 6.61 -10.81
CA VAL A 117 3.01 8.01 -10.65
C VAL A 117 4.09 8.99 -11.11
N ALA A 118 5.33 8.80 -10.69
CA ALA A 118 6.45 9.68 -11.07
C ALA A 118 6.64 9.76 -12.59
N GLU A 119 6.61 8.61 -13.29
CA GLU A 119 6.77 8.57 -14.74
C GLU A 119 5.54 9.17 -15.49
N VAL A 120 4.33 8.92 -14.97
CA VAL A 120 3.11 9.54 -15.54
C VAL A 120 3.16 11.06 -15.38
N LEU A 121 3.56 11.58 -14.22
CA LEU A 121 3.72 13.02 -14.01
C LEU A 121 4.80 13.61 -14.93
N ARG A 122 5.92 12.89 -15.13
CA ARG A 122 6.97 13.28 -16.08
C ARG A 122 6.44 13.36 -17.51
N ALA A 123 5.66 12.35 -17.92
CA ALA A 123 5.02 12.32 -19.24
C ALA A 123 4.02 13.49 -19.44
N ASN A 124 3.46 14.02 -18.33
CA ASN A 124 2.59 15.20 -18.32
C ASN A 124 3.36 16.52 -18.17
N GLY A 125 4.68 16.53 -18.32
CA GLY A 125 5.50 17.73 -18.38
C GLY A 125 5.95 18.31 -17.04
N TRP A 126 5.94 17.51 -15.96
CA TRP A 126 6.51 17.89 -14.67
C TRP A 126 8.00 17.53 -14.58
N ALA A 127 8.79 18.40 -13.96
CA ALA A 127 10.16 18.06 -13.54
C ALA A 127 10.08 17.21 -12.27
N VAL A 128 10.24 15.88 -12.39
CA VAL A 128 10.02 14.94 -11.30
C VAL A 128 11.32 14.44 -10.70
N THR A 129 11.46 14.59 -9.37
CA THR A 129 12.47 13.89 -8.58
C THR A 129 11.80 12.73 -7.83
N PHE A 130 12.24 11.50 -8.10
CA PHE A 130 11.75 10.31 -7.41
C PHE A 130 12.72 9.91 -6.31
N LEU A 131 12.28 9.91 -5.05
CA LEU A 131 13.10 9.58 -3.88
C LEU A 131 13.08 8.08 -3.54
N GLY A 132 12.11 7.32 -4.06
CA GLY A 132 12.01 5.88 -3.81
C GLY A 132 11.20 5.52 -2.58
N ALA A 133 11.52 4.32 -2.04
CA ALA A 133 10.86 3.73 -0.88
C ALA A 133 11.35 4.34 0.44
N SER A 134 10.50 4.24 1.46
CA SER A 134 10.86 4.49 2.88
C SER A 134 11.63 5.79 3.11
N VAL A 135 11.01 6.94 2.80
CA VAL A 135 11.64 8.25 2.98
C VAL A 135 11.29 8.81 4.36
N PRO A 136 12.25 8.92 5.30
CA PRO A 136 11.99 9.46 6.63
C PRO A 136 11.58 10.93 6.59
N ALA A 137 10.61 11.30 7.43
CA ALA A 137 9.98 12.63 7.43
C ALA A 137 10.99 13.79 7.56
N GLU A 138 12.00 13.63 8.40
CA GLU A 138 13.04 14.65 8.64
C GLU A 138 13.92 14.89 7.42
N HIS A 139 14.30 13.81 6.73
CA HIS A 139 15.09 13.88 5.51
C HIS A 139 14.28 14.45 4.37
N LEU A 140 13.01 14.07 4.25
CA LEU A 140 12.11 14.67 3.27
C LEU A 140 11.97 16.19 3.50
N ALA A 141 11.66 16.62 4.72
CA ALA A 141 11.52 18.03 5.04
C ALA A 141 12.81 18.84 4.72
N SER A 142 13.98 18.27 5.06
CA SER A 142 15.27 18.88 4.73
C SER A 142 15.47 19.01 3.23
N TYR A 143 15.10 17.97 2.46
CA TYR A 143 15.17 17.99 1.00
C TYR A 143 14.21 19.04 0.41
N LEU A 144 12.95 19.08 0.87
CA LEU A 144 11.96 20.06 0.42
C LEU A 144 12.40 21.50 0.71
N HIS A 145 12.98 21.74 1.89
CA HIS A 145 13.51 23.06 2.25
C HIS A 145 14.70 23.47 1.36
N GLN A 146 15.59 22.54 1.04
CA GLN A 146 16.79 22.80 0.24
C GLN A 146 16.46 23.06 -1.24
N PHE A 147 15.54 22.29 -1.83
CA PHE A 147 15.30 22.29 -3.28
C PHE A 147 14.03 23.04 -3.70
N GLY A 148 13.12 23.33 -2.77
CA GLY A 148 11.92 24.13 -2.99
C GLY A 148 11.00 23.64 -4.12
N PRO A 149 10.60 22.34 -4.15
CA PRO A 149 9.70 21.90 -5.19
C PRO A 149 8.31 22.53 -5.05
N ASP A 150 7.57 22.58 -6.14
CA ASP A 150 6.21 23.13 -6.12
C ASP A 150 5.23 22.22 -5.37
N VAL A 151 5.49 20.92 -5.35
CA VAL A 151 4.62 19.90 -4.73
C VAL A 151 5.45 18.71 -4.25
N VAL A 152 5.00 18.06 -3.19
CA VAL A 152 5.43 16.72 -2.84
C VAL A 152 4.27 15.73 -2.98
N ALA A 153 4.49 14.63 -3.70
CA ALA A 153 3.54 13.53 -3.83
C ALA A 153 3.99 12.35 -2.94
N LEU A 154 3.14 11.93 -2.01
CA LEU A 154 3.41 10.89 -1.02
C LEU A 154 2.56 9.64 -1.32
N SER A 155 3.22 8.51 -1.50
CA SER A 155 2.59 7.21 -1.74
C SER A 155 2.54 6.36 -0.48
N CYS A 156 1.38 5.75 -0.24
CA CYS A 156 1.14 4.81 0.84
C CYS A 156 0.31 3.63 0.33
N ALA A 157 0.83 2.42 0.42
CA ALA A 157 0.11 1.20 0.05
C ALA A 157 -0.62 0.59 1.26
N LEU A 158 -0.02 0.64 2.45
CA LEU A 158 -0.53 0.00 3.65
C LEU A 158 -0.92 1.01 4.73
N PRO A 159 -2.15 0.93 5.28
CA PRO A 159 -2.61 1.82 6.35
C PRO A 159 -1.76 1.83 7.63
N ILE A 160 -0.95 0.81 7.87
CA ILE A 160 -0.03 0.76 9.02
C ILE A 160 0.95 1.95 9.05
N HIS A 161 1.22 2.57 7.90
CA HIS A 161 2.12 3.72 7.77
C HIS A 161 1.43 5.08 8.02
N LEU A 162 0.11 5.12 8.26
CA LEU A 162 -0.63 6.38 8.45
C LEU A 162 -0.17 7.21 9.66
N PRO A 163 0.27 6.62 10.79
CA PRO A 163 0.90 7.41 11.85
C PRO A 163 2.19 8.10 11.42
N ALA A 164 3.00 7.45 10.57
CA ALA A 164 4.18 8.05 9.96
C ALA A 164 3.80 9.09 8.90
N ALA A 165 2.74 8.81 8.11
CA ALA A 165 2.19 9.74 7.12
C ALA A 165 1.85 11.09 7.75
N HIS A 166 1.19 11.10 8.90
CA HIS A 166 0.83 12.35 9.59
C HIS A 166 2.07 13.21 9.91
N ARG A 167 3.11 12.58 10.45
CA ARG A 167 4.38 13.30 10.73
C ARG A 167 5.00 13.85 9.45
N THR A 168 5.01 13.06 8.38
CA THR A 168 5.60 13.43 7.09
C THR A 168 4.81 14.57 6.43
N ILE A 169 3.48 14.51 6.45
CA ILE A 169 2.59 15.56 5.91
C ILE A 169 2.83 16.89 6.65
N VAL A 170 2.79 16.86 7.97
CA VAL A 170 3.03 18.07 8.80
C VAL A 170 4.43 18.63 8.57
N ALA A 171 5.45 17.77 8.46
CA ALA A 171 6.83 18.21 8.20
C ALA A 171 6.97 18.85 6.81
N ALA A 172 6.35 18.30 5.78
CA ALA A 172 6.34 18.86 4.43
C ALA A 172 5.60 20.20 4.38
N GLN A 173 4.41 20.28 4.95
CA GLN A 173 3.62 21.52 5.01
C GLN A 173 4.32 22.66 5.75
N ARG A 174 5.11 22.35 6.77
CA ARG A 174 5.95 23.35 7.49
C ARG A 174 7.03 23.96 6.61
N THR A 175 7.45 23.31 5.53
CA THR A 175 8.36 23.91 4.52
C THR A 175 7.65 24.81 3.53
N GLY A 176 6.31 24.88 3.59
CA GLY A 176 5.48 25.58 2.62
C GLY A 176 5.20 24.77 1.35
N THR A 177 5.59 23.49 1.31
CA THR A 177 5.38 22.62 0.15
C THR A 177 4.02 21.89 0.28
N PRO A 178 3.07 22.08 -0.66
CA PRO A 178 1.81 21.36 -0.67
C PRO A 178 2.00 19.85 -0.85
N VAL A 179 1.13 19.07 -0.20
CA VAL A 179 1.17 17.60 -0.17
C VAL A 179 0.04 17.01 -0.99
N LEU A 180 0.37 16.27 -2.04
CA LEU A 180 -0.52 15.36 -2.74
C LEU A 180 -0.34 13.95 -2.20
N ALA A 181 -1.38 13.36 -1.62
CA ALA A 181 -1.35 11.98 -1.15
C ALA A 181 -1.99 11.02 -2.16
N GLY A 182 -1.52 9.78 -2.22
CA GLY A 182 -2.09 8.74 -3.06
C GLY A 182 -1.78 7.33 -2.58
N GLY A 183 -2.52 6.38 -3.14
CA GLY A 183 -2.40 4.96 -2.82
C GLY A 183 -3.47 4.45 -1.86
N PRO A 184 -3.70 3.11 -1.86
CA PRO A 184 -4.79 2.47 -1.10
C PRO A 184 -4.64 2.59 0.42
N GLY A 185 -3.42 2.84 0.93
CA GLY A 185 -3.16 3.06 2.34
C GLY A 185 -3.89 4.27 2.92
N PHE A 186 -4.33 5.21 2.09
CA PHE A 186 -5.15 6.36 2.52
C PHE A 186 -6.65 6.10 2.48
N GLY A 187 -7.08 4.86 2.24
CA GLY A 187 -8.48 4.49 2.04
C GLY A 187 -8.93 4.63 0.58
N ALA A 188 -9.90 3.82 0.17
CA ALA A 188 -10.38 3.76 -1.21
C ALA A 188 -10.96 5.11 -1.70
N ASP A 189 -11.49 5.90 -0.80
CA ASP A 189 -12.07 7.23 -1.03
C ASP A 189 -11.16 8.38 -0.56
N GLY A 190 -9.98 8.08 -0.02
CA GLY A 190 -9.06 9.08 0.54
C GLY A 190 -9.49 9.65 1.91
N ARG A 191 -10.38 8.95 2.63
CA ARG A 191 -10.90 9.43 3.93
C ARG A 191 -9.78 9.71 4.93
N TRP A 192 -8.78 8.84 4.99
CA TRP A 192 -7.65 9.01 5.91
C TRP A 192 -6.68 10.09 5.46
N ALA A 193 -6.52 10.31 4.15
CA ALA A 193 -5.76 11.45 3.65
C ALA A 193 -6.37 12.77 4.11
N ARG A 194 -7.71 12.91 3.97
CA ARG A 194 -8.43 14.09 4.47
C ARG A 194 -8.32 14.25 5.97
N SER A 195 -8.46 13.17 6.74
CA SER A 195 -8.31 13.21 8.21
C SER A 195 -6.93 13.67 8.64
N LEU A 196 -5.89 13.32 7.87
CA LEU A 196 -4.51 13.73 8.11
C LEU A 196 -4.18 15.15 7.60
N GLY A 197 -5.13 15.82 6.95
CA GLY A 197 -4.98 17.21 6.51
C GLY A 197 -4.05 17.38 5.31
N VAL A 198 -4.05 16.45 4.33
CA VAL A 198 -3.32 16.63 3.09
C VAL A 198 -3.96 17.74 2.24
N ASP A 199 -3.16 18.42 1.44
CA ASP A 199 -3.66 19.48 0.55
C ASP A 199 -4.52 18.90 -0.59
N ALA A 200 -4.16 17.71 -1.07
CA ALA A 200 -4.91 17.00 -2.09
C ALA A 200 -4.73 15.48 -1.98
N TRP A 201 -5.70 14.72 -2.53
CA TRP A 201 -5.64 13.27 -2.65
C TRP A 201 -6.08 12.81 -4.04
N ALA A 202 -5.39 11.81 -4.57
CA ALA A 202 -5.74 11.18 -5.84
C ALA A 202 -5.71 9.65 -5.74
N PRO A 203 -6.72 8.93 -6.30
CA PRO A 203 -6.78 7.48 -6.24
C PRO A 203 -5.76 6.78 -7.14
N GLY A 204 -5.24 7.52 -8.15
CA GLY A 204 -4.32 6.96 -9.13
C GLY A 204 -3.52 8.01 -9.88
N PRO A 205 -2.60 7.55 -10.76
CA PRO A 205 -1.68 8.45 -11.47
C PRO A 205 -2.37 9.38 -12.46
N VAL A 206 -3.48 8.96 -13.07
CA VAL A 206 -4.25 9.78 -14.04
C VAL A 206 -4.95 10.91 -13.31
N GLU A 207 -5.60 10.61 -12.21
CA GLU A 207 -6.30 11.57 -11.36
C GLU A 207 -5.30 12.53 -10.70
N ALA A 208 -4.13 12.03 -10.30
CA ALA A 208 -3.05 12.88 -9.79
C ALA A 208 -2.59 13.91 -10.85
N ALA A 209 -2.35 13.46 -12.07
CA ALA A 209 -1.98 14.35 -13.17
C ALA A 209 -3.06 15.39 -13.47
N ALA A 210 -4.33 14.95 -13.55
CA ALA A 210 -5.47 15.84 -13.81
C ALA A 210 -5.70 16.86 -12.67
N LEU A 211 -5.51 16.43 -11.41
CA LEU A 211 -5.65 17.30 -10.26
C LEU A 211 -4.58 18.41 -10.26
N LEU A 212 -3.35 18.06 -10.62
CA LEU A 212 -2.23 18.99 -10.70
C LEU A 212 -2.36 20.00 -11.85
N GLU A 213 -3.24 19.76 -12.82
CA GLU A 213 -3.59 20.72 -13.88
C GLU A 213 -4.58 21.79 -13.40
N GLN A 214 -5.36 21.47 -12.38
CA GLN A 214 -6.39 22.37 -11.86
C GLN A 214 -5.75 23.33 -10.84
N GLU A 215 -5.41 24.53 -11.26
CA GLU A 215 -5.10 25.58 -10.28
C GLU A 215 -6.42 26.17 -9.74
N PRO A 216 -6.54 26.45 -8.44
CA PRO A 216 -5.51 26.99 -7.51
C PRO A 216 -5.31 26.22 -6.18
N TRP A 217 -5.02 24.94 -6.15
CA TRP A 217 -4.67 24.29 -4.90
C TRP A 217 -3.30 24.77 -4.34
N ARG A 218 -2.49 25.44 -5.19
CA ARG A 218 -1.28 26.15 -4.76
C ARG A 218 -1.65 27.39 -3.97
N GLY A 219 -1.07 27.52 -2.77
CA GLY A 219 -1.24 28.71 -1.91
C GLY A 219 -2.54 28.75 -1.10
N ALA A 220 -3.38 27.72 -1.16
CA ALA A 220 -4.40 27.51 -0.16
C ALA A 220 -3.75 27.12 1.16
N ALA A 221 -4.30 27.59 2.28
CA ALA A 221 -3.89 27.06 3.57
C ALA A 221 -4.25 25.58 3.63
N PRO A 222 -3.31 24.69 4.09
CA PRO A 222 -3.61 23.27 4.18
C PRO A 222 -4.84 23.02 5.05
N PRO A 223 -5.68 22.03 4.70
CA PRO A 223 -6.82 21.67 5.54
C PRO A 223 -6.32 21.29 6.92
N ALA A 224 -7.06 21.69 7.96
CA ALA A 224 -6.72 21.29 9.31
C ALA A 224 -6.86 19.77 9.44
N SER A 225 -5.83 19.10 9.97
CA SER A 225 -5.96 17.70 10.38
C SER A 225 -7.04 17.56 11.45
N THR A 226 -7.89 16.56 11.31
CA THR A 226 -8.81 16.17 12.38
C THR A 226 -8.12 15.32 13.46
N ILE A 227 -6.93 14.82 13.15
CA ILE A 227 -6.08 14.07 14.07
C ILE A 227 -5.20 15.06 14.83
N THR A 228 -5.45 15.18 16.12
CA THR A 228 -4.72 16.15 17.00
C THR A 228 -3.38 15.61 17.50
N GLY A 229 -2.98 14.41 17.08
CA GLY A 229 -1.76 13.73 17.49
C GLY A 229 -2.02 12.33 18.07
N ALA A 230 -0.96 11.71 18.56
CA ALA A 230 -1.04 10.38 19.17
C ALA A 230 -1.91 10.41 20.44
N SER A 231 -2.95 9.57 20.49
CA SER A 231 -3.72 9.36 21.71
C SER A 231 -2.90 8.63 22.78
N ALA A 232 -3.31 8.71 24.05
CA ALA A 232 -2.66 7.98 25.13
C ALA A 232 -2.70 6.46 24.89
N GLU A 233 -3.81 5.94 24.32
CA GLU A 233 -3.91 4.53 23.94
C GLU A 233 -2.90 4.14 22.86
N TYR A 234 -2.73 4.95 21.82
CA TYR A 234 -1.73 4.69 20.78
C TYR A 234 -0.31 4.66 21.37
N VAL A 235 0.04 5.62 22.20
CA VAL A 235 1.37 5.67 22.86
C VAL A 235 1.59 4.42 23.70
N GLY A 236 0.63 4.09 24.58
CA GLY A 236 0.74 2.91 25.42
C GLY A 236 0.76 1.59 24.62
N LEU A 237 0.06 1.52 23.47
CA LEU A 237 0.11 0.37 22.58
C LEU A 237 1.51 0.23 21.96
N GLN A 238 2.12 1.33 21.52
CA GLN A 238 3.50 1.33 21.01
C GLN A 238 4.51 0.90 22.07
N GLU A 239 4.36 1.35 23.31
CA GLU A 239 5.21 0.92 24.43
C GLU A 239 5.11 -0.59 24.71
N ARG A 240 3.92 -1.16 24.51
CA ARG A 240 3.65 -2.61 24.71
C ARG A 240 3.84 -3.44 23.44
N ARG A 241 4.18 -2.84 22.28
CA ARG A 241 4.22 -3.52 20.98
C ARG A 241 4.98 -4.85 21.02
N GLY A 242 6.19 -4.84 21.61
CA GLY A 242 7.00 -6.07 21.70
C GLY A 242 6.35 -7.20 22.52
N ALA A 243 5.70 -6.86 23.63
CA ALA A 243 4.97 -7.83 24.46
C ALA A 243 3.72 -8.36 23.76
N LEU A 244 2.99 -7.49 23.04
CA LEU A 244 1.80 -7.87 22.27
C LEU A 244 2.15 -8.78 21.09
N VAL A 245 3.23 -8.47 20.36
CA VAL A 245 3.74 -9.33 19.29
C VAL A 245 4.16 -10.69 19.86
N GLY A 246 4.89 -10.72 20.97
CA GLY A 246 5.26 -11.97 21.64
C GLY A 246 4.05 -12.83 22.00
N ALA A 247 3.03 -12.25 22.64
CA ALA A 247 1.80 -12.96 22.99
C ALA A 247 1.04 -13.47 21.73
N ALA A 248 1.04 -12.70 20.65
CA ALA A 248 0.43 -13.13 19.39
C ALA A 248 1.19 -14.28 18.73
N VAL A 249 2.53 -14.28 18.77
CA VAL A 249 3.38 -15.38 18.27
C VAL A 249 3.14 -16.64 19.08
N ASP A 250 3.18 -16.56 20.43
CA ASP A 250 2.92 -17.69 21.33
C ASP A 250 1.53 -18.32 21.03
N ALA A 251 0.53 -17.46 20.75
CA ALA A 251 -0.80 -17.91 20.38
C ALA A 251 -0.82 -18.64 19.02
N LEU A 252 -0.01 -18.20 18.05
CA LEU A 252 0.10 -18.83 16.74
C LEU A 252 0.85 -20.17 16.80
N GLU A 253 1.89 -20.29 17.62
CA GLU A 253 2.65 -21.54 17.79
C GLU A 253 1.79 -22.69 18.30
N GLY A 254 0.73 -22.41 19.06
CA GLY A 254 -0.28 -23.38 19.48
C GLY A 254 -1.11 -23.97 18.32
N PHE A 255 -1.06 -23.37 17.13
CA PHE A 255 -1.75 -23.81 15.92
C PHE A 255 -0.75 -24.40 14.92
N SER A 256 -0.55 -25.71 14.98
CA SER A 256 0.41 -26.50 14.18
C SER A 256 0.43 -26.30 12.64
N PRO A 257 -0.59 -25.72 11.96
CA PRO A 257 -0.51 -25.45 10.53
C PRO A 257 0.48 -24.35 10.13
N PHE A 258 0.85 -23.47 11.08
CA PHE A 258 1.86 -22.42 10.86
C PHE A 258 3.30 -22.89 11.06
N ALA A 259 3.51 -24.04 11.73
CA ALA A 259 4.81 -24.68 11.76
C ALA A 259 5.11 -25.24 10.38
N GLY A 260 5.74 -24.41 9.55
CA GLY A 260 6.00 -24.71 8.14
C GLY A 260 6.72 -26.05 8.00
N ALA A 261 6.10 -27.00 7.29
CA ALA A 261 6.87 -28.10 6.76
C ALA A 261 8.02 -27.52 5.91
N PRO A 262 9.26 -27.97 6.06
CA PRO A 262 10.37 -27.52 5.23
C PRO A 262 9.98 -27.67 3.75
N GLY A 263 9.94 -26.57 3.02
CA GLY A 263 9.54 -26.55 1.61
C GLY A 263 8.08 -26.13 1.32
N ASN A 264 7.29 -25.71 2.31
CA ASN A 264 6.00 -25.08 2.04
C ASN A 264 6.24 -23.63 1.55
N PRO A 265 5.99 -23.32 0.26
CA PRO A 265 6.19 -21.96 -0.26
C PRO A 265 5.22 -20.92 0.29
N LEU A 266 4.25 -21.35 1.12
CA LEU A 266 3.23 -20.54 1.75
C LEU A 266 3.47 -20.33 3.26
N ALA A 267 4.63 -20.80 3.79
CA ALA A 267 4.99 -20.54 5.17
C ALA A 267 5.31 -19.04 5.33
N THR A 268 4.38 -18.31 5.91
CA THR A 268 4.60 -16.94 6.38
C THR A 268 5.42 -16.99 7.68
N ASP A 269 6.16 -15.91 7.95
CA ASP A 269 6.85 -15.75 9.23
C ASP A 269 5.80 -15.38 10.29
N PRO A 270 5.57 -16.24 11.33
CA PRO A 270 4.58 -15.96 12.37
C PRO A 270 4.85 -14.64 13.10
N VAL A 271 6.11 -14.23 13.19
CA VAL A 271 6.49 -12.94 13.79
C VAL A 271 6.01 -11.79 12.94
N GLN A 272 6.24 -11.85 11.64
CA GLN A 272 5.80 -10.81 10.70
C GLN A 272 4.27 -10.70 10.66
N ASP A 273 3.56 -11.83 10.68
CA ASP A 273 2.10 -11.84 10.71
C ASP A 273 1.56 -11.23 12.01
N ALA A 274 2.15 -11.57 13.15
CA ALA A 274 1.80 -11.02 14.46
C ALA A 274 2.07 -9.50 14.52
N GLU A 275 3.24 -9.06 14.03
CA GLU A 275 3.58 -7.64 13.92
C GLU A 275 2.55 -6.88 13.11
N GLN A 276 2.13 -7.42 11.98
CA GLN A 276 1.16 -6.79 11.10
C GLN A 276 -0.21 -6.60 11.79
N VAL A 277 -0.69 -7.60 12.53
CA VAL A 277 -1.94 -7.48 13.31
C VAL A 277 -1.85 -6.34 14.32
N VAL A 278 -0.73 -6.27 15.07
CA VAL A 278 -0.52 -5.22 16.09
C VAL A 278 -0.38 -3.85 15.44
N ASP A 279 0.31 -3.74 14.32
CA ASP A 279 0.53 -2.47 13.62
C ASP A 279 -0.77 -1.93 12.97
N PHE A 280 -1.64 -2.80 12.44
CA PHE A 280 -2.98 -2.39 11.99
C PHE A 280 -3.87 -1.93 13.14
N LEU A 281 -3.83 -2.60 14.30
CA LEU A 281 -4.53 -2.15 15.50
C LEU A 281 -4.02 -0.79 15.97
N ALA A 282 -2.69 -0.58 15.92
CA ALA A 282 -2.06 0.69 16.26
C ALA A 282 -2.50 1.81 15.30
N ALA A 283 -2.52 1.56 14.00
CA ALA A 283 -2.98 2.52 13.00
C ALA A 283 -4.45 2.91 13.20
N ALA A 284 -5.33 1.93 13.46
CA ALA A 284 -6.74 2.15 13.80
C ALA A 284 -6.89 3.01 15.06
N THR A 285 -6.10 2.70 16.09
CA THR A 285 -6.09 3.47 17.36
C THR A 285 -5.60 4.90 17.16
N TYR A 286 -4.59 5.09 16.31
CA TYR A 286 -4.07 6.42 15.98
C TYR A 286 -5.10 7.30 15.30
N LEU A 287 -5.84 6.73 14.34
CA LEU A 287 -6.86 7.43 13.58
C LEU A 287 -8.22 7.50 14.28
N SER A 288 -8.39 6.76 15.39
CA SER A 288 -9.67 6.53 16.04
C SER A 288 -10.75 6.00 15.07
N ASP A 289 -10.33 5.07 14.18
CA ASP A 289 -11.16 4.47 13.13
C ASP A 289 -11.13 2.94 13.25
N ASP A 290 -12.19 2.38 13.83
CA ASP A 290 -12.32 0.93 14.08
C ASP A 290 -12.61 0.14 12.79
N GLU A 291 -13.16 0.78 11.75
CA GLU A 291 -13.36 0.16 10.45
C GLU A 291 -12.03 -0.20 9.77
N LEU A 292 -10.97 0.57 10.00
CA LEU A 292 -9.64 0.25 9.46
C LEU A 292 -9.17 -1.14 9.90
N PHE A 293 -9.27 -1.43 11.19
CA PHE A 293 -8.87 -2.74 11.71
C PHE A 293 -9.84 -3.85 11.28
N ALA A 294 -11.12 -3.54 11.21
CA ALA A 294 -12.15 -4.46 10.73
C ALA A 294 -11.94 -4.84 9.25
N ASP A 295 -11.58 -3.88 8.40
CA ASP A 295 -11.28 -4.10 6.98
C ASP A 295 -10.04 -5.01 6.82
N TYR A 296 -9.00 -4.74 7.59
CA TYR A 296 -7.82 -5.58 7.62
C TYR A 296 -8.13 -7.02 8.03
N LEU A 297 -8.90 -7.22 9.09
CA LEU A 297 -9.25 -8.57 9.54
C LEU A 297 -10.12 -9.33 8.52
N ARG A 298 -10.99 -8.64 7.78
CA ARG A 298 -11.75 -9.27 6.68
C ARG A 298 -10.82 -9.72 5.55
N TRP A 299 -9.89 -8.87 5.16
CA TRP A 299 -8.88 -9.19 4.17
C TRP A 299 -8.02 -10.38 4.63
N LEU A 300 -7.49 -10.34 5.86
CA LEU A 300 -6.66 -11.40 6.42
C LEU A 300 -7.40 -12.74 6.50
N ALA A 301 -8.65 -12.74 6.97
CA ALA A 301 -9.48 -13.93 7.01
C ALA A 301 -9.72 -14.52 5.61
N SER A 302 -9.93 -13.68 4.59
CA SER A 302 -10.06 -14.10 3.19
C SER A 302 -8.77 -14.74 2.68
N ALA A 303 -7.63 -14.09 2.92
CA ALA A 303 -6.31 -14.58 2.50
C ALA A 303 -5.93 -15.91 3.19
N LEU A 304 -6.24 -16.08 4.48
CA LEU A 304 -6.06 -17.35 5.19
C LEU A 304 -6.96 -18.45 4.63
N SER A 305 -8.23 -18.13 4.39
CA SER A 305 -9.21 -19.09 3.86
C SER A 305 -8.85 -19.56 2.45
N SER A 306 -8.36 -18.68 1.57
CA SER A 306 -7.92 -19.05 0.21
C SER A 306 -6.73 -20.02 0.22
N ARG A 307 -5.91 -19.96 1.26
CA ARG A 307 -4.77 -20.86 1.49
C ARG A 307 -5.14 -22.12 2.29
N GLY A 308 -6.42 -22.33 2.61
CA GLY A 308 -6.90 -23.46 3.42
C GLY A 308 -6.52 -23.38 4.90
N ILE A 309 -6.13 -22.20 5.40
CA ILE A 309 -5.74 -21.98 6.78
C ILE A 309 -6.97 -21.57 7.60
N SER A 310 -7.13 -22.21 8.77
CA SER A 310 -8.25 -21.91 9.67
C SER A 310 -8.11 -20.53 10.32
N THR A 311 -9.18 -19.75 10.33
CA THR A 311 -9.26 -18.48 11.06
C THR A 311 -9.33 -18.64 12.60
N ALA A 312 -9.36 -19.89 13.11
CA ALA A 312 -9.38 -20.17 14.56
C ALA A 312 -8.14 -19.60 15.28
N ALA A 313 -6.98 -19.69 14.63
CA ALA A 313 -5.74 -19.08 15.13
C ALA A 313 -5.89 -17.57 15.35
N LEU A 314 -6.49 -16.89 14.39
CA LEU A 314 -6.74 -15.44 14.47
C LEU A 314 -7.66 -15.10 15.66
N HIS A 315 -8.69 -15.91 15.92
CA HIS A 315 -9.54 -15.73 17.10
C HIS A 315 -8.75 -15.79 18.42
N THR A 316 -7.77 -16.70 18.51
CA THR A 316 -6.93 -16.84 19.70
C THR A 316 -5.99 -15.64 19.84
N VAL A 317 -5.31 -15.26 18.77
CA VAL A 317 -4.46 -14.04 18.72
C VAL A 317 -5.23 -12.82 19.22
N LEU A 318 -6.43 -12.54 18.67
CA LEU A 318 -7.24 -11.41 19.09
C LEU A 318 -7.69 -11.52 20.56
N GLY A 319 -7.79 -12.74 21.11
CA GLY A 319 -8.07 -12.99 22.53
C GLY A 319 -6.90 -12.60 23.43
N GLU A 320 -5.70 -13.01 23.08
CA GLU A 320 -4.47 -12.70 23.83
C GLU A 320 -4.16 -11.20 23.78
N LEU A 321 -4.30 -10.57 22.60
CA LEU A 321 -4.17 -9.10 22.48
C LEU A 321 -5.17 -8.36 23.36
N ALA A 322 -6.41 -8.84 23.46
CA ALA A 322 -7.43 -8.23 24.31
C ALA A 322 -7.09 -8.38 25.81
N ALA A 323 -6.46 -9.47 26.23
CA ALA A 323 -6.00 -9.64 27.60
C ALA A 323 -4.86 -8.68 27.95
N GLY A 324 -3.96 -8.39 27.01
CA GLY A 324 -2.86 -7.44 27.18
C GLY A 324 -3.28 -5.97 27.13
N LEU A 325 -4.49 -5.66 26.63
CA LEU A 325 -4.98 -4.30 26.37
C LEU A 325 -6.27 -3.97 27.16
N HIS A 326 -6.46 -4.59 28.34
CA HIS A 326 -7.68 -4.42 29.14
C HIS A 326 -7.95 -2.99 29.61
N ASP A 327 -6.93 -2.13 29.64
CA ASP A 327 -6.95 -0.72 30.01
C ASP A 327 -7.03 0.24 28.80
N PHE A 328 -7.21 -0.29 27.57
CA PHE A 328 -7.32 0.48 26.33
C PHE A 328 -8.70 0.32 25.68
N PRO A 329 -9.69 1.16 26.06
CA PRO A 329 -11.08 0.96 25.65
C PRO A 329 -11.31 0.99 24.14
N PHE A 330 -10.63 1.84 23.36
CA PHE A 330 -10.76 1.88 21.92
C PHE A 330 -10.17 0.63 21.25
N ALA A 331 -8.94 0.28 21.60
CA ALA A 331 -8.29 -0.91 21.05
C ALA A 331 -9.06 -2.19 21.41
N LEU A 332 -9.59 -2.31 22.63
CA LEU A 332 -10.50 -3.39 23.03
C LEU A 332 -11.77 -3.43 22.19
N GLY A 333 -12.32 -2.26 21.85
CA GLY A 333 -13.49 -2.13 20.97
C GLY A 333 -13.20 -2.74 19.61
N CYS A 334 -12.07 -2.37 18.97
CA CYS A 334 -11.61 -2.92 17.70
C CYS A 334 -11.45 -4.45 17.75
N LEU A 335 -10.80 -4.98 18.80
CA LEU A 335 -10.58 -6.42 18.96
C LEU A 335 -11.89 -7.20 19.15
N ARG A 336 -12.85 -6.68 19.91
CA ARG A 336 -14.19 -7.29 20.09
C ARG A 336 -14.95 -7.32 18.78
N GLN A 337 -15.03 -6.19 18.09
CA GLN A 337 -15.70 -6.07 16.79
C GLN A 337 -15.09 -7.04 15.76
N GLY A 338 -13.75 -7.11 15.68
CA GLY A 338 -13.06 -8.04 14.81
C GLY A 338 -13.40 -9.50 15.11
N ARG A 339 -13.43 -9.90 16.39
CA ARG A 339 -13.84 -11.25 16.79
C ARG A 339 -15.29 -11.59 16.43
N GLU A 340 -16.19 -10.62 16.54
CA GLU A 340 -17.59 -10.81 16.15
C GLU A 340 -17.74 -10.97 14.63
N GLN A 341 -17.02 -10.20 13.84
CA GLN A 341 -17.02 -10.32 12.38
C GLN A 341 -16.51 -11.67 11.90
N LEU A 342 -15.40 -12.17 12.47
CA LEU A 342 -14.86 -13.48 12.16
C LEU A 342 -15.87 -14.62 12.47
N ARG A 343 -16.64 -14.50 13.58
CA ARG A 343 -17.70 -15.47 13.92
C ARG A 343 -18.83 -15.47 12.89
N ARG A 344 -19.29 -14.29 12.43
CA ARG A 344 -20.36 -14.17 11.44
C ARG A 344 -19.96 -14.72 10.08
N GLY A 345 -18.68 -14.57 9.69
CA GLY A 345 -18.15 -15.17 8.46
C GLY A 345 -18.19 -16.70 8.46
N HIS A 346 -18.03 -17.35 9.60
CA HIS A 346 -18.09 -18.81 9.74
C HIS A 346 -19.53 -19.36 9.59
N THR A 347 -20.56 -18.63 10.01
CA THR A 347 -21.96 -19.09 9.97
C THR A 347 -22.55 -19.03 8.57
N ASN A 348 -22.07 -18.15 7.69
CA ASN A 348 -22.57 -18.04 6.31
C ASN A 348 -21.89 -18.99 5.31
N GLY A 349 -20.78 -19.63 5.64
CA GLY A 349 -20.07 -20.60 4.80
C GLY A 349 -20.46 -22.06 5.00
N GLY A 350 -21.32 -22.37 5.97
CA GLY A 350 -21.72 -23.73 6.38
C GLY A 350 -23.03 -24.27 5.78
N GLY A 351 -23.64 -23.56 4.85
CA GLY A 351 -25.01 -23.85 4.39
C GLY A 351 -25.17 -24.45 2.99
N GLU A 352 -24.09 -24.80 2.27
CA GLU A 352 -24.20 -25.50 0.97
C GLU A 352 -23.22 -26.67 0.89
N ARG A 353 -23.68 -27.85 1.32
CA ARG A 353 -23.21 -29.15 0.88
C ARG A 353 -24.44 -30.05 0.63
#